data_f201585b10dd3cdd536a71f1f011adfb
#
_entry.id   f201585b10dd3cdd536a71f1f011adfb
#
_cell.length_a   1.000
_cell.length_b   1.000
_cell.length_c   1.000
_cell.angle_alpha   90.00
_cell.angle_beta   90.00
_cell.angle_gamma   90.00
#
_symmetry.space_group_name_H-M   'P 1'
#
loop_
_entity.id
_entity.type
_entity.pdbx_description
1 polymer ?
#
loop_
_entity_poly.entity_id
_entity_poly.type
_entity_poly.pdbx_seq_one_letter_code
_entity_poly.pdbx_strand_id
1 'polypeptide(L)'
;FDSYDYVVDAVDTVTAKIELVLQSQKKGVPIISSMGAGNKLDGSMFQVADIYKTKVCPLAKVMRRELKKRGVKKLKVVYSEEQPVRPLEDMSISCRTQCICPPGAQHKCTERRDIPGSVAFVPSVAGLIIAGEVVKDLCKEERQRAYEHYNSGIKESR
;
A
#
# COMPACT_ATOMS: atom_id res chain seq x y z
N PHE A 1 -11.71 -12.51 9.47
CA PHE A 1 -12.20 -11.93 8.21
C PHE A 1 -13.72 -11.86 8.15
N ASP A 2 -14.46 -12.79 8.73
CA ASP A 2 -15.93 -12.85 8.61
C ASP A 2 -16.68 -11.68 9.28
N SER A 3 -16.00 -10.84 10.05
CA SER A 3 -16.53 -9.66 10.74
C SER A 3 -16.02 -8.33 10.17
N TYR A 4 -15.28 -8.36 9.05
CA TYR A 4 -14.71 -7.15 8.46
C TYR A 4 -15.40 -6.81 7.14
N ASP A 5 -15.78 -5.54 7.00
CA ASP A 5 -16.35 -5.00 5.75
C ASP A 5 -15.27 -4.64 4.72
N TYR A 6 -14.05 -4.39 5.20
CA TYR A 6 -12.92 -4.00 4.37
C TYR A 6 -11.58 -4.32 5.05
N VAL A 7 -10.56 -4.66 4.28
CA VAL A 7 -9.20 -4.90 4.76
C VAL A 7 -8.25 -3.85 4.21
N VAL A 8 -7.47 -3.25 5.10
CA VAL A 8 -6.34 -2.38 4.72
C VAL A 8 -5.04 -3.10 5.05
N ASP A 9 -4.26 -3.38 4.01
CA ASP A 9 -2.93 -3.97 4.16
C ASP A 9 -1.87 -2.87 4.12
N ALA A 10 -1.29 -2.58 5.27
CA ALA A 10 -0.15 -1.67 5.45
C ALA A 10 1.05 -2.35 6.14
N VAL A 11 1.09 -3.68 6.16
CA VAL A 11 2.20 -4.45 6.75
C VAL A 11 3.45 -4.36 5.88
N ASP A 12 4.62 -4.55 6.46
CA ASP A 12 5.91 -4.41 5.78
C ASP A 12 6.49 -5.72 5.20
N THR A 13 5.96 -6.87 5.62
CA THR A 13 6.45 -8.17 5.18
C THR A 13 5.68 -8.71 3.98
N VAL A 14 6.40 -9.14 2.93
CA VAL A 14 5.82 -9.68 1.70
C VAL A 14 4.93 -10.90 1.97
N THR A 15 5.37 -11.79 2.85
CA THR A 15 4.61 -13.01 3.19
C THR A 15 3.25 -12.67 3.81
N ALA A 16 3.22 -11.74 4.78
CA ALA A 16 1.99 -11.30 5.42
C ALA A 16 1.06 -10.58 4.42
N LYS A 17 1.60 -9.72 3.54
CA LYS A 17 0.83 -9.09 2.46
C LYS A 17 0.14 -10.11 1.56
N ILE A 18 0.87 -11.11 1.12
CA ILE A 18 0.34 -12.18 0.27
C ILE A 18 -0.78 -12.92 1.00
N GLU A 19 -0.57 -13.29 2.24
CA GLU A 19 -1.57 -14.01 3.04
C GLU A 19 -2.84 -13.18 3.24
N LEU A 20 -2.73 -11.90 3.57
CA LEU A 20 -3.88 -10.99 3.69
C LEU A 20 -4.69 -10.94 2.39
N VAL A 21 -4.02 -10.84 1.24
CA VAL A 21 -4.68 -10.83 -0.07
C VAL A 21 -5.42 -12.14 -0.34
N LEU A 22 -4.79 -13.29 -0.08
CA LEU A 22 -5.38 -14.60 -0.30
C LEU A 22 -6.59 -14.85 0.60
N GLN A 23 -6.47 -14.52 1.88
CA GLN A 23 -7.57 -14.68 2.86
C GLN A 23 -8.74 -13.74 2.54
N SER A 24 -8.45 -12.49 2.18
CA SER A 24 -9.45 -11.52 1.76
C SER A 24 -10.24 -12.02 0.54
N GLN A 25 -9.55 -12.52 -0.49
CA GLN A 25 -10.20 -13.08 -1.68
C GLN A 25 -11.02 -14.34 -1.36
N LYS A 26 -10.49 -15.24 -0.53
CA LYS A 26 -11.19 -16.46 -0.10
C LYS A 26 -12.49 -16.14 0.63
N LYS A 27 -12.52 -15.05 1.39
CA LYS A 27 -13.67 -14.62 2.18
C LYS A 27 -14.57 -13.59 1.45
N GLY A 28 -14.17 -13.14 0.27
CA GLY A 28 -14.92 -12.13 -0.49
C GLY A 28 -14.91 -10.73 0.13
N VAL A 29 -13.99 -10.46 1.07
CA VAL A 29 -13.84 -9.14 1.70
C VAL A 29 -12.96 -8.26 0.81
N PRO A 30 -13.37 -7.01 0.48
CA PRO A 30 -12.53 -6.13 -0.30
C PRO A 30 -11.24 -5.76 0.42
N ILE A 31 -10.16 -5.56 -0.33
CA ILE A 31 -8.85 -5.22 0.21
C ILE A 31 -8.16 -4.15 -0.62
N ILE A 32 -7.48 -3.23 0.06
CA ILE A 32 -6.51 -2.30 -0.53
C ILE A 32 -5.15 -2.48 0.13
N SER A 33 -4.08 -2.51 -0.67
CA SER A 33 -2.73 -2.76 -0.16
C SER A 33 -1.81 -1.57 -0.43
N SER A 34 -1.11 -1.10 0.61
CA SER A 34 -0.05 -0.11 0.47
C SER A 34 1.22 -0.75 -0.06
N MET A 35 1.80 -0.17 -1.11
CA MET A 35 3.13 -0.57 -1.58
C MET A 35 4.23 0.22 -0.85
N GLY A 36 5.48 0.09 -1.30
CA GLY A 36 6.62 0.69 -0.62
C GLY A 36 6.58 2.22 -0.57
N ALA A 37 6.60 2.77 0.64
CA ALA A 37 6.71 4.20 0.93
C ALA A 37 8.10 4.61 1.45
N GLY A 38 8.98 3.65 1.73
CA GLY A 38 10.34 3.91 2.20
C GLY A 38 11.26 4.48 1.13
N ASN A 39 12.23 5.28 1.56
CA ASN A 39 13.26 5.90 0.72
C ASN A 39 12.67 6.83 -0.36
N LYS A 40 11.58 7.52 -0.04
CA LYS A 40 10.87 8.46 -0.92
C LYS A 40 10.66 9.78 -0.21
N LEU A 41 10.58 10.86 -0.98
CA LEU A 41 10.44 12.22 -0.49
C LEU A 41 9.23 12.95 -1.06
N ASP A 42 8.62 12.43 -2.13
CA ASP A 42 7.49 13.06 -2.80
C ASP A 42 6.19 12.26 -2.59
N GLY A 43 5.37 12.72 -1.64
CA GLY A 43 4.05 12.14 -1.39
C GLY A 43 3.05 12.37 -2.54
N SER A 44 3.26 13.37 -3.41
CA SER A 44 2.36 13.67 -4.52
C SER A 44 2.42 12.62 -5.64
N MET A 45 3.46 11.80 -5.69
CA MET A 45 3.64 10.74 -6.66
C MET A 45 2.88 9.44 -6.33
N PHE A 46 2.11 9.40 -5.24
CA PHE A 46 1.26 8.25 -4.94
C PHE A 46 0.06 8.18 -5.87
N GLN A 47 -0.24 6.98 -6.32
CA GLN A 47 -1.35 6.65 -7.21
C GLN A 47 -2.12 5.43 -6.70
N VAL A 48 -3.40 5.39 -7.05
CA VAL A 48 -4.27 4.22 -6.88
C VAL A 48 -4.34 3.46 -8.20
N ALA A 49 -4.02 2.19 -8.18
CA ALA A 49 -4.06 1.35 -9.38
C ALA A 49 -4.36 -0.11 -9.05
N ASP A 50 -4.60 -0.91 -10.08
CA ASP A 50 -4.46 -2.35 -9.98
C ASP A 50 -2.97 -2.73 -9.90
N ILE A 51 -2.63 -3.74 -9.09
CA ILE A 51 -1.25 -4.19 -8.90
C ILE A 51 -0.54 -4.49 -10.23
N TYR A 52 -1.26 -5.01 -11.23
CA TYR A 52 -0.69 -5.36 -12.52
C TYR A 52 -0.44 -4.15 -13.45
N LYS A 53 -0.96 -2.97 -13.08
CA LYS A 53 -0.72 -1.70 -13.78
C LYS A 53 0.39 -0.86 -13.15
N THR A 54 0.96 -1.30 -12.01
CA THR A 54 1.99 -0.56 -11.29
C THR A 54 3.34 -0.58 -12.03
N LYS A 55 4.13 0.48 -11.86
CA LYS A 55 5.47 0.65 -12.44
C LYS A 55 6.46 1.05 -11.33
N VAL A 56 7.74 1.08 -11.64
CA VAL A 56 8.84 1.60 -10.81
C VAL A 56 9.00 0.91 -9.45
N CYS A 57 7.96 0.84 -8.63
CA CYS A 57 8.02 0.37 -7.24
C CYS A 57 8.55 -1.08 -7.10
N PRO A 58 9.69 -1.30 -6.40
CA PRO A 58 10.29 -2.63 -6.24
C PRO A 58 9.40 -3.62 -5.51
N LEU A 59 8.71 -3.18 -4.44
CA LEU A 59 7.77 -4.01 -3.68
C LEU A 59 6.59 -4.46 -4.56
N ALA A 60 6.01 -3.55 -5.35
CA ALA A 60 4.94 -3.89 -6.28
C ALA A 60 5.41 -4.92 -7.33
N LYS A 61 6.66 -4.83 -7.79
CA LYS A 61 7.25 -5.83 -8.71
C LYS A 61 7.28 -7.22 -8.09
N VAL A 62 7.68 -7.33 -6.82
CA VAL A 62 7.70 -8.61 -6.09
C VAL A 62 6.27 -9.11 -5.89
N MET A 63 5.35 -8.26 -5.41
CA MET A 63 3.96 -8.63 -5.19
C MET A 63 3.28 -9.12 -6.47
N ARG A 64 3.44 -8.43 -7.61
CA ARG A 64 2.90 -8.89 -8.90
C ARG A 64 3.33 -10.30 -9.25
N ARG A 65 4.63 -10.58 -9.10
CA ARG A 65 5.18 -11.92 -9.42
C ARG A 65 4.58 -13.00 -8.53
N GLU A 66 4.55 -12.74 -7.22
CA GLU A 66 4.10 -13.72 -6.24
C GLU A 66 2.58 -13.93 -6.27
N LEU A 67 1.80 -12.88 -6.48
CA LEU A 67 0.34 -12.96 -6.61
C LEU A 67 -0.08 -13.64 -7.92
N LYS A 68 0.63 -13.39 -9.02
CA LYS A 68 0.38 -14.06 -10.31
C LYS A 68 0.55 -15.58 -10.20
N LYS A 69 1.61 -16.06 -9.51
CA LYS A 69 1.83 -17.50 -9.25
C LYS A 69 0.68 -18.15 -8.48
N ARG A 70 -0.05 -17.38 -7.67
CA ARG A 70 -1.16 -17.82 -6.83
C ARG A 70 -2.53 -17.59 -7.44
N GLY A 71 -2.58 -17.21 -8.72
CA GLY A 71 -3.82 -17.03 -9.46
C GLY A 71 -4.62 -15.76 -9.09
N VAL A 72 -4.04 -14.82 -8.34
CA VAL A 72 -4.68 -13.54 -8.02
C VAL A 72 -4.77 -12.70 -9.29
N LYS A 73 -6.00 -12.35 -9.69
CA LYS A 73 -6.25 -11.63 -10.96
C LYS A 73 -6.21 -10.11 -10.83
N LYS A 74 -6.50 -9.58 -9.64
CA LYS A 74 -6.53 -8.13 -9.36
C LYS A 74 -6.27 -7.85 -7.91
N LEU A 75 -5.70 -6.68 -7.62
CA LEU A 75 -5.55 -6.13 -6.27
C LEU A 75 -5.47 -4.61 -6.39
N LYS A 76 -6.35 -3.90 -5.67
CA LYS A 76 -6.26 -2.45 -5.53
C LYS A 76 -5.06 -2.11 -4.65
N VAL A 77 -4.20 -1.22 -5.13
CA VAL A 77 -3.01 -0.79 -4.39
C VAL A 77 -2.83 0.72 -4.43
N VAL A 78 -2.19 1.24 -3.39
CA VAL A 78 -1.60 2.58 -3.37
C VAL A 78 -0.10 2.42 -3.51
N TYR A 79 0.48 3.04 -4.54
CA TYR A 79 1.90 2.95 -4.84
C TYR A 79 2.43 4.27 -5.38
N SER A 80 3.74 4.47 -5.33
CA SER A 80 4.39 5.66 -5.87
C SER A 80 5.31 5.28 -7.04
N GLU A 81 5.32 6.11 -8.08
CA GLU A 81 6.25 6.01 -9.21
C GLU A 81 7.59 6.75 -8.95
N GLU A 82 7.75 7.34 -7.77
CA GLU A 82 9.03 7.90 -7.36
C GLU A 82 10.11 6.81 -7.28
N GLN A 83 11.27 7.09 -7.86
CA GLN A 83 12.45 6.24 -7.68
C GLN A 83 12.92 6.34 -6.23
N PRO A 84 13.07 5.20 -5.51
CA PRO A 84 13.58 5.25 -4.15
C PRO A 84 14.98 5.86 -4.10
N VAL A 85 15.19 6.83 -3.24
CA VAL A 85 16.51 7.42 -2.98
C VAL A 85 17.33 6.43 -2.17
N ARG A 86 18.60 6.27 -2.53
CA ARG A 86 19.50 5.45 -1.72
C ARG A 86 19.94 6.25 -0.48
N PRO A 87 19.65 5.79 0.75
CA PRO A 87 20.06 6.47 1.94
C PRO A 87 21.60 6.55 2.02
N LEU A 88 22.11 7.67 2.51
CA LEU A 88 23.51 7.74 2.97
C LEU A 88 23.59 6.98 4.30
N GLU A 89 24.38 5.92 4.34
CA GLU A 89 24.52 5.12 5.53
C GLU A 89 25.58 5.74 6.43
N ASP A 90 25.16 6.22 7.61
CA ASP A 90 26.07 6.61 8.67
C ASP A 90 26.37 5.38 9.54
N MET A 91 27.58 4.87 9.43
CA MET A 91 28.03 3.68 10.15
C MET A 91 28.06 3.89 11.68
N SER A 92 28.09 5.12 12.17
CA SER A 92 28.09 5.42 13.60
C SER A 92 26.75 5.15 14.28
N ILE A 93 25.65 5.17 13.50
CA ILE A 93 24.27 4.94 13.98
C ILE A 93 23.55 3.81 13.23
N SER A 94 24.25 3.14 12.32
CA SER A 94 23.67 2.09 11.50
C SER A 94 23.36 0.84 12.31
N CYS A 95 22.19 0.22 12.05
CA CYS A 95 21.88 -1.10 12.60
C CYS A 95 22.87 -2.20 12.19
N ARG A 96 23.74 -1.95 11.20
CA ARG A 96 24.80 -2.90 10.82
C ARG A 96 25.94 -2.95 11.84
N THR A 97 26.19 -1.84 12.50
CA THR A 97 27.28 -1.70 13.48
C THR A 97 26.77 -1.61 14.91
N GLN A 98 25.56 -1.08 15.11
CA GLN A 98 24.98 -0.85 16.45
C GLN A 98 23.54 -1.42 16.49
N CYS A 99 23.44 -2.74 16.47
CA CYS A 99 22.15 -3.41 16.56
C CYS A 99 21.60 -3.35 18.00
N ILE A 100 20.43 -2.73 18.18
CA ILE A 100 19.68 -2.64 19.45
C ILE A 100 18.55 -3.67 19.55
N CYS A 101 18.43 -4.57 18.58
CA CYS A 101 17.39 -5.60 18.59
C CYS A 101 17.63 -6.59 19.74
N PRO A 102 16.54 -7.12 20.35
CA PRO A 102 16.68 -8.15 21.37
C PRO A 102 17.44 -9.38 20.85
N PRO A 103 18.24 -10.05 21.70
CA PRO A 103 18.88 -11.31 21.34
C PRO A 103 17.85 -12.33 20.84
N GLY A 104 18.11 -12.94 19.68
CA GLY A 104 17.19 -13.93 19.08
C GLY A 104 16.10 -13.33 18.19
N ALA A 105 16.06 -12.04 17.93
CA ALA A 105 15.16 -11.44 16.95
C ALA A 105 15.35 -12.09 15.57
N GLN A 106 14.25 -12.58 14.98
CA GLN A 106 14.28 -13.27 13.67
C GLN A 106 14.60 -12.33 12.50
N HIS A 107 14.55 -11.01 12.71
CA HIS A 107 14.86 -9.99 11.71
C HIS A 107 16.30 -9.49 11.86
N LYS A 108 17.18 -9.99 11.02
CA LYS A 108 18.55 -9.51 10.96
C LYS A 108 18.65 -8.29 10.04
N CYS A 109 18.60 -7.10 10.63
CA CYS A 109 18.79 -5.83 9.90
C CYS A 109 20.13 -5.81 9.14
N THR A 110 21.15 -6.50 9.66
CA THR A 110 22.48 -6.66 9.05
C THR A 110 22.48 -7.40 7.72
N GLU A 111 21.46 -8.22 7.44
CA GLU A 111 21.35 -9.00 6.19
C GLU A 111 20.56 -8.26 5.10
N ARG A 112 19.93 -7.13 5.41
CA ARG A 112 19.22 -6.31 4.42
C ARG A 112 20.22 -5.53 3.55
N ARG A 113 19.98 -5.50 2.23
CA ARG A 113 20.80 -4.71 1.29
C ARG A 113 20.79 -3.24 1.62
N ASP A 114 19.63 -2.70 1.97
CA ASP A 114 19.43 -1.31 2.31
C ASP A 114 18.50 -1.24 3.53
N ILE A 115 18.84 -0.37 4.50
CA ILE A 115 17.96 -0.05 5.61
C ILE A 115 16.96 0.99 5.08
N PRO A 116 15.64 0.70 5.06
CA PRO A 116 14.66 1.65 4.56
C PRO A 116 14.57 2.84 5.52
N GLY A 117 14.76 4.04 4.97
CA GLY A 117 14.41 5.30 5.63
C GLY A 117 12.97 5.67 5.34
N SER A 118 12.36 6.47 6.22
CA SER A 118 11.04 7.03 6.01
C SER A 118 10.98 8.46 6.56
N VAL A 119 10.23 9.32 5.87
CA VAL A 119 9.88 10.66 6.34
C VAL A 119 8.40 10.70 6.70
N ALA A 120 8.05 11.50 7.72
CA ALA A 120 6.71 11.45 8.31
C ALA A 120 5.56 11.71 7.30
N PHE A 121 5.77 12.59 6.33
CA PHE A 121 4.71 13.00 5.39
C PHE A 121 4.45 12.01 4.25
N VAL A 122 5.44 11.23 3.80
CA VAL A 122 5.26 10.30 2.67
C VAL A 122 4.33 9.12 2.99
N PRO A 123 4.56 8.32 4.03
CA PRO A 123 3.61 7.26 4.39
C PRO A 123 2.27 7.81 4.89
N SER A 124 2.24 9.02 5.48
CA SER A 124 0.99 9.66 5.90
C SER A 124 0.09 9.99 4.71
N VAL A 125 0.65 10.51 3.62
CA VAL A 125 -0.10 10.76 2.38
C VAL A 125 -0.65 9.45 1.80
N ALA A 126 0.16 8.39 1.77
CA ALA A 126 -0.33 7.07 1.34
C ALA A 126 -1.50 6.59 2.20
N GLY A 127 -1.43 6.77 3.52
CA GLY A 127 -2.50 6.43 4.46
C GLY A 127 -3.79 7.22 4.21
N LEU A 128 -3.69 8.53 3.98
CA LEU A 128 -4.85 9.39 3.65
C LEU A 128 -5.50 8.98 2.32
N ILE A 129 -4.71 8.66 1.29
CA ILE A 129 -5.24 8.15 0.02
C ILE A 129 -5.97 6.82 0.24
N ILE A 130 -5.39 5.89 1.00
CA ILE A 130 -6.02 4.61 1.34
C ILE A 130 -7.35 4.83 2.06
N ALA A 131 -7.39 5.68 3.08
CA ALA A 131 -8.61 6.00 3.82
C ALA A 131 -9.70 6.56 2.89
N GLY A 132 -9.34 7.50 2.00
CA GLY A 132 -10.25 8.04 0.99
C GLY A 132 -10.80 6.96 0.04
N GLU A 133 -9.97 6.01 -0.40
CA GLU A 133 -10.40 4.91 -1.26
C GLU A 133 -11.32 3.93 -0.54
N VAL A 134 -11.06 3.61 0.73
CA VAL A 134 -11.94 2.77 1.55
C VAL A 134 -13.32 3.40 1.68
N VAL A 135 -13.38 4.69 2.04
CA VAL A 135 -14.66 5.43 2.13
C VAL A 135 -15.40 5.43 0.79
N LYS A 136 -14.69 5.69 -0.32
CA LYS A 136 -15.30 5.67 -1.65
C LYS A 136 -15.87 4.30 -2.03
N ASP A 137 -15.20 3.22 -1.64
CA ASP A 137 -15.66 1.86 -1.93
C ASP A 137 -16.87 1.48 -1.06
N LEU A 138 -16.84 1.79 0.24
CA LEU A 138 -17.91 1.51 1.19
C LEU A 138 -19.19 2.34 0.90
N CYS A 139 -19.02 3.60 0.47
CA CYS A 139 -20.13 4.51 0.15
C CYS A 139 -20.44 4.57 -1.35
N LYS A 140 -20.15 3.52 -2.11
CA LYS A 140 -20.25 3.55 -3.58
C LYS A 140 -21.68 3.82 -4.07
N GLU A 141 -22.67 3.19 -3.47
CA GLU A 141 -24.07 3.33 -3.87
C GLU A 141 -24.63 4.71 -3.53
N GLU A 142 -24.33 5.21 -2.33
CA GLU A 142 -24.73 6.54 -1.87
C GLU A 142 -24.13 7.64 -2.73
N ARG A 143 -22.88 7.49 -3.09
CA ARG A 143 -22.17 8.42 -3.99
C ARG A 143 -22.81 8.44 -5.38
N GLN A 144 -23.16 7.29 -5.93
CA GLN A 144 -23.80 7.20 -7.22
C GLN A 144 -25.16 7.93 -7.21
N ARG A 145 -25.99 7.70 -6.19
CA ARG A 145 -27.28 8.41 -6.01
C ARG A 145 -27.08 9.92 -5.90
N ALA A 146 -26.07 10.36 -5.14
CA ALA A 146 -25.79 11.78 -4.99
C ALA A 146 -25.37 12.44 -6.32
N TYR A 147 -24.57 11.78 -7.15
CA TYR A 147 -24.22 12.28 -8.49
C TYR A 147 -25.43 12.34 -9.43
N GLU A 148 -26.29 11.33 -9.40
CA GLU A 148 -27.50 11.29 -10.22
C GLU A 148 -28.46 12.42 -9.86
N HIS A 149 -28.68 12.66 -8.56
CA HIS A 149 -29.48 13.76 -8.07
C HIS A 149 -28.92 15.13 -8.46
N TYR A 150 -27.61 15.34 -8.31
CA TYR A 150 -26.93 16.58 -8.71
C TYR A 150 -27.10 16.87 -10.21
N ASN A 151 -26.90 15.85 -11.05
CA ASN A 151 -26.99 16.00 -12.49
C ASN A 151 -28.42 16.19 -12.99
N SER A 152 -29.44 15.65 -12.31
CA SER A 152 -30.85 15.90 -12.64
C SER A 152 -31.24 17.34 -12.35
N GLY A 153 -30.83 17.91 -11.22
CA GLY A 153 -31.11 19.29 -10.87
C GLY A 153 -30.47 20.32 -11.83
N ILE A 154 -29.29 20.00 -12.41
CA ILE A 154 -28.65 20.86 -13.44
C ILE A 154 -29.46 20.86 -14.77
N LYS A 155 -30.12 19.76 -15.12
CA LYS A 155 -30.90 19.67 -16.35
C LYS A 155 -32.25 20.43 -16.27
N GLU A 156 -32.80 20.58 -15.07
CA GLU A 156 -34.03 21.34 -14.84
C GLU A 156 -33.81 22.86 -14.77
N SER A 157 -32.57 23.29 -14.58
CA SER A 157 -32.19 24.71 -14.47
C SER A 157 -31.61 25.33 -15.76
N ARG A 158 -31.68 24.62 -16.89
CA ARG A 158 -31.37 25.05 -18.26
C ARG A 158 -32.57 25.03 -19.16
#